data_c38a547a72733dab1afaecb5241cf22d
#
_entry.id   c38a547a72733dab1afaecb5241cf22d
#
_cell.length_a   1.000
_cell.length_b   1.000
_cell.length_c   1.000
_cell.angle_alpha   90.00
_cell.angle_beta   90.00
_cell.angle_gamma   90.00
#
_symmetry.space_group_name_H-M   'P 1'
#
loop_
_entity.id
_entity.type
_entity.pdbx_description
1 polymer ?
#
loop_
_entity_poly.entity_id
_entity_poly.type
_entity_poly.pdbx_seq_one_letter_code
_entity_poly.pdbx_strand_id
1 'polypeptide(L)'
;MFEVLENIKLSFSFTDNERRLEDIFSFIGKAPNNKKEVFLFSDFQRNGWINEKFKREWLIPIDATSDSKMPNRAISDLGVKDEGDATKVSVKVSNYSNSPVDALLATLFLDNKEIKGFFRIEPRSEQIKEFIVPKGTLNSDETTGKVEISHDNLKVDDFRYFVHSQSKEPRILLVDGDPREDTRLSETYYLARAIETISEIFPLRLSIIDNDSFLSEKLKLKDYDLLIMSNVGDISTKKAFEIEEFLRGGGATVIFLGDRVRNDLYNVMLRNVLPAEIGAISQGDYFLNANELNQFTDEMNEKFRQVEVKKVFDLHPVKKTNIILSTSYNKPYLTQRKVEKGNIFLFAATADTAWNNFPITPVFLPFIKRTLDLSLSKQPGIRQLLVGESVEIDFPNSIDEVKIRTPSGEEIKVFRANPNFSHTLIPGIYAVKEDDKALYNFSVNIDPRESNIERVSLESISSRSGIERGFVKVFKEIWIYFLWGTVALFISESIIRFLYSR
;
A
#
# COMPACT_ATOMS: atom_id res chain seq x y z
N MET A 1 26.13 -27.35 12.45
CA MET A 1 26.42 -25.98 11.94
C MET A 1 26.45 -25.95 10.41
N PHE A 2 27.22 -26.82 9.73
CA PHE A 2 27.25 -26.86 8.27
C PHE A 2 25.89 -27.18 7.63
N GLU A 3 25.16 -28.15 8.17
CA GLU A 3 23.83 -28.55 7.72
C GLU A 3 22.77 -27.41 7.80
N VAL A 4 22.94 -26.48 8.73
CA VAL A 4 22.07 -25.28 8.84
C VAL A 4 22.40 -24.26 7.77
N LEU A 5 23.70 -24.08 7.44
CA LEU A 5 24.15 -23.15 6.42
C LEU A 5 23.76 -23.60 5.00
N GLU A 6 23.78 -24.91 4.74
CA GLU A 6 23.36 -25.48 3.45
C GLU A 6 21.86 -25.32 3.16
N ASN A 7 21.05 -25.14 4.22
CA ASN A 7 19.60 -24.98 4.11
C ASN A 7 19.13 -23.52 4.11
N ILE A 8 20.04 -22.54 4.17
CA ILE A 8 19.69 -21.11 4.07
C ILE A 8 19.25 -20.81 2.65
N LYS A 9 17.98 -20.38 2.49
CA LYS A 9 17.46 -19.93 1.21
C LYS A 9 17.63 -18.41 1.07
N LEU A 10 17.91 -17.97 -0.14
CA LEU A 10 17.93 -16.54 -0.47
C LEU A 10 16.54 -15.94 -0.19
N SER A 11 16.50 -14.84 0.54
CA SER A 11 15.30 -14.03 0.76
C SER A 11 15.41 -12.73 -0.03
N PHE A 12 14.29 -12.27 -0.58
CA PHE A 12 14.16 -10.97 -1.24
C PHE A 12 13.55 -9.91 -0.31
N SER A 13 13.33 -10.25 0.97
CA SER A 13 12.77 -9.31 1.95
C SER A 13 13.82 -8.31 2.41
N PHE A 14 13.38 -7.08 2.68
CA PHE A 14 14.23 -6.06 3.29
C PHE A 14 14.84 -6.55 4.60
N THR A 15 16.14 -6.29 4.77
CA THR A 15 16.90 -6.70 5.95
C THR A 15 17.03 -5.53 6.93
N ASP A 16 16.20 -5.54 7.98
CA ASP A 16 16.34 -4.67 9.13
C ASP A 16 17.34 -5.27 10.13
N ASN A 17 18.62 -4.93 9.96
CA ASN A 17 19.70 -5.45 10.82
C ASN A 17 19.56 -4.99 12.27
N GLU A 18 19.07 -3.77 12.50
CA GLU A 18 18.92 -3.19 13.84
C GLU A 18 17.92 -3.97 14.67
N ARG A 19 16.73 -4.17 14.15
CA ARG A 19 15.68 -4.93 14.81
C ARG A 19 16.09 -6.38 15.10
N ARG A 20 16.75 -7.03 14.13
CA ARG A 20 17.24 -8.41 14.30
C ARG A 20 18.33 -8.50 15.36
N LEU A 21 19.23 -7.51 15.44
CA LEU A 21 20.24 -7.47 16.48
C LEU A 21 19.63 -7.19 17.86
N GLU A 22 18.61 -6.36 17.99
CA GLU A 22 17.91 -6.16 19.25
C GLU A 22 17.27 -7.47 19.76
N ASP A 23 16.65 -8.25 18.89
CA ASP A 23 16.10 -9.56 19.22
C ASP A 23 17.19 -10.53 19.70
N ILE A 24 18.34 -10.58 18.98
CA ILE A 24 19.52 -11.38 19.35
C ILE A 24 20.08 -10.90 20.69
N PHE A 25 20.19 -9.61 20.91
CA PHE A 25 20.71 -9.03 22.15
C PHE A 25 19.82 -9.36 23.35
N SER A 26 18.50 -9.31 23.16
CA SER A 26 17.54 -9.73 24.19
C SER A 26 17.71 -11.21 24.56
N PHE A 27 17.91 -12.08 23.56
CA PHE A 27 18.13 -13.50 23.76
C PHE A 27 19.46 -13.78 24.46
N ILE A 28 20.56 -13.17 23.99
CA ILE A 28 21.91 -13.36 24.54
C ILE A 28 22.04 -12.76 25.95
N GLY A 29 21.30 -11.67 26.24
CA GLY A 29 21.24 -11.06 27.55
C GLY A 29 20.80 -12.03 28.65
N LYS A 30 19.96 -12.99 28.31
CA LYS A 30 19.43 -14.03 29.21
C LYS A 30 20.34 -15.25 29.36
N ALA A 31 21.39 -15.38 28.56
CA ALA A 31 22.30 -16.53 28.61
C ALA A 31 23.24 -16.44 29.85
N PRO A 32 23.48 -17.54 30.60
CA PRO A 32 24.21 -17.54 31.85
C PRO A 32 25.73 -17.35 31.71
N ASN A 33 26.28 -17.41 30.52
CA ASN A 33 27.71 -17.37 30.27
C ASN A 33 28.27 -15.94 30.24
N ASN A 34 29.41 -15.71 30.92
CA ASN A 34 30.08 -14.40 30.99
C ASN A 34 30.89 -14.01 29.72
N LYS A 35 31.27 -14.97 28.89
CA LYS A 35 31.90 -14.73 27.58
C LYS A 35 30.90 -14.96 26.46
N LYS A 36 30.60 -13.89 25.74
CA LYS A 36 29.66 -13.90 24.62
C LYS A 36 30.37 -13.35 23.39
N GLU A 37 30.26 -14.03 22.26
CA GLU A 37 30.76 -13.57 20.97
C GLU A 37 29.68 -13.83 19.93
N VAL A 38 29.33 -12.80 19.16
CA VAL A 38 28.37 -12.86 18.07
C VAL A 38 29.09 -12.49 16.78
N PHE A 39 29.16 -13.42 15.86
CA PHE A 39 29.71 -13.20 14.53
C PHE A 39 28.59 -12.75 13.60
N LEU A 40 28.68 -11.53 13.09
CA LEU A 40 27.72 -10.96 12.16
C LEU A 40 28.30 -10.98 10.74
N PHE A 41 27.79 -11.89 9.93
CA PHE A 41 28.13 -11.95 8.50
C PHE A 41 27.15 -11.03 7.75
N SER A 42 27.66 -9.99 7.11
CA SER A 42 26.85 -9.03 6.36
C SER A 42 27.69 -8.38 5.26
N ASP A 43 27.03 -7.82 4.28
CA ASP A 43 27.60 -6.92 3.28
C ASP A 43 27.66 -5.46 3.80
N PHE A 44 27.10 -5.20 4.97
CA PHE A 44 27.05 -3.89 5.64
C PHE A 44 26.48 -2.77 4.78
N GLN A 45 25.45 -3.08 3.98
CA GLN A 45 24.72 -2.04 3.27
C GLN A 45 24.05 -1.07 4.24
N ARG A 46 24.12 0.22 3.91
CA ARG A 46 23.70 1.32 4.79
C ARG A 46 22.19 1.32 5.09
N ASN A 47 21.38 0.83 4.16
CA ASN A 47 19.93 0.74 4.29
C ASN A 47 19.45 -0.12 5.47
N GLY A 48 20.21 -1.13 5.87
CA GLY A 48 19.92 -1.98 7.03
C GLY A 48 20.40 -1.38 8.38
N TRP A 49 21.02 -0.17 8.39
CA TRP A 49 21.65 0.46 9.57
C TRP A 49 21.19 1.92 9.69
N ILE A 50 20.08 2.17 10.37
CA ILE A 50 19.50 3.51 10.51
C ILE A 50 20.13 4.28 11.67
N ASN A 51 20.54 3.58 12.75
CA ASN A 51 21.11 4.17 13.95
C ASN A 51 22.48 3.58 14.27
N GLU A 52 23.53 4.40 14.34
CA GLU A 52 24.91 4.01 14.68
C GLU A 52 25.08 3.52 16.15
N LYS A 53 24.03 3.12 16.85
CA LYS A 53 24.01 2.82 18.30
C LYS A 53 24.35 1.38 18.66
N PHE A 54 24.68 0.53 17.72
CA PHE A 54 24.85 -0.91 17.96
C PHE A 54 26.24 -1.37 18.33
N LYS A 55 27.11 -0.45 18.78
CA LYS A 55 28.45 -0.81 19.25
C LYS A 55 28.39 -1.72 20.49
N ARG A 56 28.87 -2.97 20.36
CA ARG A 56 29.02 -3.94 21.43
C ARG A 56 30.37 -4.63 21.33
N GLU A 57 31.07 -4.76 22.46
CA GLU A 57 32.41 -5.37 22.51
C GLU A 57 32.43 -6.85 22.07
N TRP A 58 31.31 -7.53 22.17
CA TRP A 58 31.16 -8.94 21.82
C TRP A 58 30.56 -9.18 20.43
N LEU A 59 30.27 -8.11 19.67
CA LEU A 59 29.84 -8.19 18.27
C LEU A 59 31.07 -8.13 17.36
N ILE A 60 31.26 -9.19 16.59
CA ILE A 60 32.36 -9.33 15.62
C ILE A 60 31.77 -9.25 14.22
N PRO A 61 31.88 -8.12 13.53
CA PRO A 61 31.43 -7.98 12.17
C PRO A 61 32.38 -8.70 11.20
N ILE A 62 31.81 -9.49 10.31
CA ILE A 62 32.55 -10.19 9.25
C ILE A 62 31.97 -9.73 7.90
N ASP A 63 32.79 -9.05 7.14
CA ASP A 63 32.45 -8.65 5.77
C ASP A 63 32.33 -9.87 4.86
N ALA A 64 31.10 -10.13 4.38
CA ALA A 64 30.81 -11.26 3.52
C ALA A 64 31.02 -10.94 2.02
N THR A 65 31.41 -9.70 1.69
CA THR A 65 31.55 -9.27 0.30
C THR A 65 33.01 -9.27 -0.17
N SER A 66 33.21 -9.45 -1.46
CA SER A 66 34.46 -9.12 -2.13
C SER A 66 34.58 -7.59 -2.27
N ASP A 67 35.79 -7.04 -2.20
CA ASP A 67 36.14 -5.61 -2.23
C ASP A 67 35.67 -4.80 -3.47
N SER A 68 34.85 -5.33 -4.34
CA SER A 68 34.40 -4.65 -5.56
C SER A 68 33.27 -3.67 -5.25
N LYS A 69 33.54 -2.37 -5.41
CA LYS A 69 32.49 -1.35 -5.55
C LYS A 69 31.73 -1.62 -6.84
N MET A 70 30.65 -2.37 -6.76
CA MET A 70 29.80 -2.67 -7.91
C MET A 70 28.94 -1.46 -8.21
N PRO A 71 28.91 -0.96 -9.46
CA PRO A 71 27.92 0.03 -9.85
C PRO A 71 26.55 -0.62 -9.84
N ASN A 72 25.55 0.06 -9.26
CA ASN A 72 24.16 -0.39 -9.27
C ASN A 72 23.22 0.68 -9.82
N ARG A 73 22.25 0.25 -10.59
CA ARG A 73 21.15 1.04 -11.13
C ARG A 73 19.87 0.26 -10.92
N ALA A 74 18.83 0.91 -10.45
CA ALA A 74 17.62 0.22 -10.10
C ALA A 74 16.38 0.98 -10.54
N ILE A 75 15.29 0.27 -10.76
CA ILE A 75 13.97 0.88 -10.84
C ILE A 75 13.49 1.13 -9.41
N SER A 76 13.64 2.38 -8.94
CA SER A 76 13.30 2.76 -7.57
C SER A 76 11.81 3.00 -7.37
N ASP A 77 11.06 3.37 -8.42
CA ASP A 77 9.63 3.57 -8.35
C ASP A 77 8.94 3.29 -9.69
N LEU A 78 7.68 2.90 -9.64
CA LEU A 78 6.84 2.65 -10.80
C LEU A 78 5.41 3.09 -10.53
N GLY A 79 4.95 4.11 -11.25
CA GLY A 79 3.58 4.60 -11.22
C GLY A 79 2.83 4.27 -12.50
N VAL A 80 1.54 3.95 -12.39
CA VAL A 80 0.66 3.76 -13.55
C VAL A 80 -0.60 4.57 -13.34
N LYS A 81 -0.96 5.40 -14.32
CA LYS A 81 -2.10 6.30 -14.23
C LYS A 81 -2.79 6.44 -15.58
N ASP A 82 -4.11 6.45 -15.56
CA ASP A 82 -4.91 6.80 -16.73
C ASP A 82 -5.01 8.32 -16.90
N GLU A 83 -4.67 8.82 -18.07
CA GLU A 83 -4.80 10.22 -18.45
C GLU A 83 -5.47 10.32 -19.84
N GLY A 84 -6.72 10.80 -19.86
CA GLY A 84 -7.49 10.89 -21.09
C GLY A 84 -7.57 9.55 -21.84
N ASP A 85 -7.13 9.53 -23.10
CA ASP A 85 -7.15 8.33 -23.96
C ASP A 85 -5.89 7.47 -23.87
N ALA A 86 -5.05 7.68 -22.86
CA ALA A 86 -3.81 6.94 -22.65
C ALA A 86 -3.63 6.51 -21.21
N THR A 87 -2.90 5.41 -21.02
CA THR A 87 -2.35 5.01 -19.72
C THR A 87 -0.88 5.41 -19.70
N LYS A 88 -0.49 6.18 -18.72
CA LYS A 88 0.87 6.66 -18.50
C LYS A 88 1.56 5.74 -17.49
N VAL A 89 2.69 5.15 -17.87
CA VAL A 89 3.56 4.37 -16.99
C VAL A 89 4.80 5.19 -16.70
N SER A 90 4.93 5.70 -15.48
CA SER A 90 6.05 6.50 -14.99
C SER A 90 7.06 5.61 -14.31
N VAL A 91 8.28 5.59 -14.79
CA VAL A 91 9.38 4.77 -14.28
C VAL A 91 10.46 5.67 -13.74
N LYS A 92 10.75 5.55 -12.45
CA LYS A 92 11.87 6.22 -11.81
C LYS A 92 13.05 5.26 -11.74
N VAL A 93 14.17 5.65 -12.31
CA VAL A 93 15.43 4.89 -12.25
C VAL A 93 16.45 5.68 -11.47
N SER A 94 17.09 5.03 -10.51
CA SER A 94 18.14 5.60 -9.67
C SER A 94 19.51 5.02 -10.06
N ASN A 95 20.51 5.87 -10.22
CA ASN A 95 21.90 5.51 -10.44
C ASN A 95 22.69 5.67 -9.13
N TYR A 96 23.00 4.57 -8.49
CA TYR A 96 23.78 4.55 -7.23
C TYR A 96 25.30 4.56 -7.47
N SER A 97 25.74 4.58 -8.73
CA SER A 97 27.16 4.61 -9.08
C SER A 97 27.73 6.04 -9.13
N ASN A 98 29.06 6.13 -9.13
CA ASN A 98 29.80 7.38 -9.31
C ASN A 98 30.05 7.74 -10.78
N SER A 99 29.52 6.97 -11.73
CA SER A 99 29.69 7.18 -13.16
C SER A 99 28.33 7.47 -13.82
N PRO A 100 28.30 8.36 -14.82
CA PRO A 100 27.08 8.60 -15.57
C PRO A 100 26.72 7.38 -16.43
N VAL A 101 25.45 7.26 -16.79
CA VAL A 101 24.94 6.26 -17.73
C VAL A 101 24.28 7.00 -18.88
N ASP A 102 24.89 6.97 -20.08
CA ASP A 102 24.43 7.78 -21.20
C ASP A 102 23.23 7.18 -21.95
N ALA A 103 23.08 5.85 -21.97
CA ALA A 103 22.04 5.18 -22.73
C ALA A 103 21.58 3.90 -22.02
N LEU A 104 20.90 4.02 -20.89
CA LEU A 104 20.27 2.89 -20.22
C LEU A 104 18.97 2.55 -20.95
N LEU A 105 18.89 1.36 -21.52
CA LEU A 105 17.67 0.86 -22.14
C LEU A 105 16.67 0.48 -21.05
N ALA A 106 15.44 0.99 -21.15
CA ALA A 106 14.29 0.48 -20.40
C ALA A 106 13.24 -0.07 -21.37
N THR A 107 12.70 -1.21 -21.06
CA THR A 107 11.66 -1.88 -21.83
C THR A 107 10.43 -2.08 -20.96
N LEU A 108 9.32 -1.53 -21.40
CA LEU A 108 7.99 -1.78 -20.83
C LEU A 108 7.38 -2.98 -21.57
N PHE A 109 7.09 -4.05 -20.83
CA PHE A 109 6.37 -5.23 -21.32
C PHE A 109 4.91 -5.14 -20.87
N LEU A 110 4.00 -5.25 -21.81
CA LEU A 110 2.54 -5.26 -21.61
C LEU A 110 1.97 -6.42 -22.41
N ASP A 111 1.51 -7.47 -21.76
CA ASP A 111 1.03 -8.70 -22.41
C ASP A 111 1.98 -9.14 -23.53
N ASN A 112 1.61 -8.88 -24.81
CA ASN A 112 2.40 -9.26 -25.98
C ASN A 112 3.12 -8.06 -26.65
N LYS A 113 3.21 -6.91 -25.99
CA LYS A 113 3.81 -5.68 -26.56
C LYS A 113 5.02 -5.23 -25.76
N GLU A 114 6.00 -4.69 -26.47
CA GLU A 114 7.20 -4.08 -25.89
C GLU A 114 7.30 -2.62 -26.33
N ILE A 115 7.52 -1.72 -25.37
CA ILE A 115 7.80 -0.31 -25.63
C ILE A 115 9.16 0.01 -25.03
N LYS A 116 10.08 0.52 -25.87
CA LYS A 116 11.46 0.79 -25.46
C LYS A 116 11.71 2.28 -25.28
N GLY A 117 12.53 2.60 -24.31
CA GLY A 117 12.97 3.96 -24.04
C GLY A 117 14.39 3.99 -23.48
N PHE A 118 15.07 5.13 -23.61
CA PHE A 118 16.43 5.28 -23.11
C PHE A 118 16.46 6.35 -22.02
N PHE A 119 17.30 6.10 -21.00
CA PHE A 119 17.63 7.04 -19.94
C PHE A 119 19.05 7.53 -20.11
N ARG A 120 19.27 8.81 -19.79
CA ARG A 120 20.58 9.34 -19.42
C ARG A 120 20.50 9.73 -17.96
N ILE A 121 21.36 9.18 -17.14
CA ILE A 121 21.30 9.37 -15.68
C ILE A 121 22.68 9.77 -15.19
N GLU A 122 22.76 10.91 -14.54
CA GLU A 122 23.98 11.41 -13.93
C GLU A 122 24.39 10.56 -12.71
N PRO A 123 25.66 10.63 -12.26
CA PRO A 123 26.10 9.93 -11.07
C PRO A 123 25.27 10.33 -9.85
N ARG A 124 24.93 9.36 -9.00
CA ARG A 124 24.19 9.58 -7.75
C ARG A 124 22.90 10.39 -7.91
N SER A 125 22.19 10.17 -9.01
CA SER A 125 20.96 10.87 -9.36
C SER A 125 19.83 9.94 -9.77
N GLU A 126 18.64 10.51 -9.90
CA GLU A 126 17.44 9.81 -10.33
C GLU A 126 16.89 10.45 -11.61
N GLN A 127 16.26 9.64 -12.45
CA GLN A 127 15.58 10.10 -13.66
C GLN A 127 14.22 9.42 -13.76
N ILE A 128 13.19 10.21 -14.13
CA ILE A 128 11.85 9.69 -14.43
C ILE A 128 11.65 9.68 -15.94
N LYS A 129 11.11 8.57 -16.46
CA LYS A 129 10.64 8.45 -17.83
C LYS A 129 9.19 7.98 -17.85
N GLU A 130 8.43 8.53 -18.76
CA GLU A 130 7.05 8.18 -18.99
C GLU A 130 6.92 7.39 -20.29
N PHE A 131 6.22 6.26 -20.21
CA PHE A 131 5.74 5.51 -21.36
C PHE A 131 4.26 5.80 -21.53
N ILE A 132 3.86 6.25 -22.72
CA ILE A 132 2.48 6.56 -23.04
C ILE A 132 1.89 5.39 -23.81
N VAL A 133 0.88 4.75 -23.25
CA VAL A 133 0.20 3.59 -23.81
C VAL A 133 -1.24 4.00 -24.17
N PRO A 134 -1.62 4.04 -25.48
CA PRO A 134 -2.99 4.35 -25.85
C PRO A 134 -3.97 3.32 -25.25
N LYS A 135 -5.11 3.76 -24.71
CA LYS A 135 -6.11 2.88 -24.05
C LYS A 135 -6.58 1.73 -24.94
N GLY A 136 -6.78 1.95 -26.21
CA GLY A 136 -7.13 0.90 -27.18
C GLY A 136 -6.06 -0.18 -27.40
N THR A 137 -4.88 -0.02 -26.77
CA THR A 137 -3.79 -0.99 -26.80
C THR A 137 -3.92 -2.03 -25.67
N LEU A 138 -4.61 -1.67 -24.59
CA LEU A 138 -4.84 -2.52 -23.43
C LEU A 138 -6.19 -3.23 -23.63
N ASN A 139 -6.17 -4.54 -23.79
CA ASN A 139 -7.33 -5.33 -24.24
C ASN A 139 -8.19 -5.91 -23.10
N SER A 140 -7.89 -5.61 -21.85
CA SER A 140 -8.57 -6.21 -20.69
C SER A 140 -8.94 -5.18 -19.64
N ASP A 141 -9.96 -5.48 -18.85
CA ASP A 141 -10.31 -4.70 -17.63
C ASP A 141 -9.14 -4.63 -16.65
N GLU A 142 -8.19 -5.57 -16.73
CA GLU A 142 -6.98 -5.64 -15.95
C GLU A 142 -5.77 -6.00 -16.84
N THR A 143 -4.69 -5.24 -16.78
CA THR A 143 -3.44 -5.46 -17.52
C THR A 143 -2.31 -5.70 -16.55
N THR A 144 -1.55 -6.75 -16.77
CA THR A 144 -0.29 -7.00 -16.06
C THR A 144 0.88 -6.49 -16.88
N GLY A 145 1.87 -5.91 -16.22
CA GLY A 145 3.04 -5.42 -16.92
C GLY A 145 4.32 -5.54 -16.09
N LYS A 146 5.42 -5.43 -16.80
CA LYS A 146 6.78 -5.40 -16.23
C LYS A 146 7.57 -4.30 -16.92
N VAL A 147 8.31 -3.51 -16.15
CA VAL A 147 9.38 -2.68 -16.69
C VAL A 147 10.71 -3.32 -16.34
N GLU A 148 11.62 -3.34 -17.30
CA GLU A 148 12.97 -3.90 -17.14
C GLU A 148 14.00 -2.94 -17.73
N ILE A 149 15.10 -2.73 -17.02
CA ILE A 149 16.26 -1.99 -17.49
C ILE A 149 17.41 -2.95 -17.88
N SER A 150 18.39 -2.44 -18.62
CA SER A 150 19.59 -3.23 -18.93
C SER A 150 20.24 -3.74 -17.66
N HIS A 151 20.48 -5.05 -17.61
CA HIS A 151 20.99 -5.73 -16.42
C HIS A 151 22.35 -5.22 -15.97
N ASP A 152 22.54 -5.18 -14.66
CA ASP A 152 23.82 -5.03 -14.02
C ASP A 152 24.12 -6.22 -13.07
N ASN A 153 24.89 -5.98 -12.01
CA ASN A 153 25.29 -7.07 -11.11
C ASN A 153 24.21 -7.50 -10.14
N LEU A 154 23.22 -6.61 -9.85
CA LEU A 154 22.10 -6.90 -8.96
C LEU A 154 20.79 -7.02 -9.76
N LYS A 155 20.66 -8.11 -10.51
CA LYS A 155 19.56 -8.32 -11.47
C LYS A 155 18.16 -8.19 -10.89
N VAL A 156 17.98 -8.35 -9.59
CA VAL A 156 16.65 -8.39 -8.95
C VAL A 156 15.99 -7.01 -8.90
N ASP A 157 16.73 -5.92 -8.97
CA ASP A 157 16.23 -4.54 -8.97
C ASP A 157 16.23 -3.88 -10.37
N ASP A 158 16.64 -4.64 -11.37
CA ASP A 158 16.56 -4.25 -12.77
C ASP A 158 15.14 -4.27 -13.32
N PHE A 159 14.15 -4.79 -12.60
CA PHE A 159 12.78 -4.88 -13.05
C PHE A 159 11.76 -4.59 -11.93
N ARG A 160 10.58 -4.12 -12.36
CA ARG A 160 9.39 -3.98 -11.51
C ARG A 160 8.15 -4.43 -12.23
N TYR A 161 7.26 -5.06 -11.47
CA TYR A 161 5.96 -5.52 -11.95
C TYR A 161 4.86 -4.57 -11.50
N PHE A 162 3.81 -4.51 -12.31
CA PHE A 162 2.59 -3.80 -11.94
C PHE A 162 1.35 -4.56 -12.45
N VAL A 163 0.27 -4.28 -11.78
CA VAL A 163 -1.08 -4.64 -12.22
C VAL A 163 -1.86 -3.35 -12.34
N HIS A 164 -2.40 -3.11 -13.50
CA HIS A 164 -3.24 -1.95 -13.78
C HIS A 164 -4.61 -2.42 -14.19
N SER A 165 -5.62 -2.02 -13.42
CA SER A 165 -7.01 -2.19 -13.81
C SER A 165 -7.47 -0.88 -14.44
N GLN A 166 -8.04 -0.94 -15.63
CA GLN A 166 -8.67 0.26 -16.21
C GLN A 166 -9.70 0.77 -15.23
N SER A 167 -9.47 1.96 -14.71
CA SER A 167 -10.41 2.56 -13.79
C SER A 167 -11.67 2.90 -14.56
N LYS A 168 -12.78 2.20 -14.27
CA LYS A 168 -14.09 2.67 -14.69
C LYS A 168 -14.28 4.00 -14.01
N GLU A 169 -14.65 5.04 -14.77
CA GLU A 169 -14.98 6.33 -14.20
C GLU A 169 -16.04 6.13 -13.11
N PRO A 170 -15.73 6.45 -11.81
CA PRO A 170 -16.69 6.27 -10.74
C PRO A 170 -17.98 6.99 -11.04
N ARG A 171 -19.11 6.34 -10.81
CA ARG A 171 -20.43 6.94 -10.97
C ARG A 171 -20.95 7.39 -9.63
N ILE A 172 -21.15 8.70 -9.52
CA ILE A 172 -21.65 9.36 -8.31
C ILE A 172 -23.11 9.74 -8.54
N LEU A 173 -23.98 9.30 -7.64
CA LEU A 173 -25.36 9.74 -7.57
C LEU A 173 -25.50 10.76 -6.44
N LEU A 174 -25.87 11.98 -6.79
CA LEU A 174 -26.15 13.07 -5.87
C LEU A 174 -27.64 13.32 -5.83
N VAL A 175 -28.25 13.12 -4.68
CA VAL A 175 -29.70 13.30 -4.45
C VAL A 175 -29.95 14.62 -3.78
N ASP A 176 -30.73 15.47 -4.44
CA ASP A 176 -31.20 16.76 -3.94
C ASP A 176 -32.54 16.57 -3.20
N GLY A 177 -32.50 16.70 -1.89
CA GLY A 177 -33.70 16.57 -1.04
C GLY A 177 -34.55 17.84 -0.96
N ASP A 178 -34.01 18.99 -1.40
CA ASP A 178 -34.69 20.27 -1.43
C ASP A 178 -34.38 21.10 -2.69
N PRO A 179 -34.77 20.59 -3.87
CA PRO A 179 -34.50 21.29 -5.14
C PRO A 179 -35.20 22.67 -5.15
N ARG A 180 -34.45 23.68 -5.61
CA ARG A 180 -34.90 25.07 -5.68
C ARG A 180 -34.87 25.58 -7.14
N GLU A 181 -35.78 26.52 -7.47
CA GLU A 181 -35.75 27.18 -8.79
C GLU A 181 -34.41 27.89 -9.06
N ASP A 182 -33.91 28.65 -8.08
CA ASP A 182 -32.52 29.11 -8.10
C ASP A 182 -31.59 27.98 -7.61
N THR A 183 -30.92 27.34 -8.54
CA THR A 183 -30.02 26.20 -8.27
C THR A 183 -28.91 26.54 -7.28
N ARG A 184 -28.55 27.82 -7.09
CA ARG A 184 -27.55 28.27 -6.11
C ARG A 184 -28.03 28.11 -4.65
N LEU A 185 -29.35 28.02 -4.46
CA LEU A 185 -30.01 27.80 -3.15
C LEU A 185 -30.33 26.33 -2.93
N SER A 186 -29.97 25.45 -3.88
CA SER A 186 -30.20 24.02 -3.79
C SER A 186 -29.15 23.37 -2.89
N GLU A 187 -29.55 22.36 -2.15
CA GLU A 187 -28.71 21.60 -1.20
C GLU A 187 -27.46 20.99 -1.88
N THR A 188 -27.52 20.78 -3.19
CA THR A 188 -26.48 20.12 -3.96
C THR A 188 -25.55 21.06 -4.68
N TYR A 189 -25.81 22.38 -4.70
CA TYR A 189 -25.06 23.34 -5.52
C TYR A 189 -23.54 23.29 -5.28
N TYR A 190 -23.13 23.45 -4.03
CA TYR A 190 -21.69 23.49 -3.69
C TYR A 190 -21.04 22.12 -3.85
N LEU A 191 -21.74 21.03 -3.53
CA LEU A 191 -21.26 19.68 -3.77
C LEU A 191 -21.05 19.40 -5.26
N ALA A 192 -22.02 19.75 -6.09
CA ALA A 192 -21.91 19.58 -7.54
C ALA A 192 -20.70 20.34 -8.10
N ARG A 193 -20.51 21.62 -7.73
CA ARG A 193 -19.35 22.41 -8.17
C ARG A 193 -18.01 21.83 -7.69
N ALA A 194 -17.95 21.36 -6.44
CA ALA A 194 -16.75 20.72 -5.92
C ALA A 194 -16.42 19.42 -6.69
N ILE A 195 -17.43 18.57 -6.94
CA ILE A 195 -17.28 17.33 -7.66
C ILE A 195 -16.92 17.58 -9.13
N GLU A 196 -17.56 18.52 -9.80
CA GLU A 196 -17.22 18.95 -11.16
C GLU A 196 -15.77 19.42 -11.28
N THR A 197 -15.31 20.28 -10.34
CA THR A 197 -13.91 20.74 -10.29
C THR A 197 -12.93 19.56 -10.09
N ILE A 198 -13.29 18.61 -9.23
CA ILE A 198 -12.48 17.40 -9.01
C ILE A 198 -12.47 16.53 -10.27
N SER A 199 -13.57 16.49 -11.05
CA SER A 199 -13.70 15.68 -12.26
C SER A 199 -12.78 16.11 -13.40
N GLU A 200 -12.32 17.36 -13.40
CA GLU A 200 -11.32 17.86 -14.35
C GLU A 200 -9.96 17.17 -14.20
N ILE A 201 -9.65 16.70 -12.98
CA ILE A 201 -8.36 16.03 -12.65
C ILE A 201 -8.55 14.52 -12.53
N PHE A 202 -9.68 14.07 -11.95
CA PHE A 202 -10.01 12.67 -11.71
C PHE A 202 -11.31 12.32 -12.43
N PRO A 203 -11.27 11.70 -13.62
CA PRO A 203 -12.47 11.37 -14.38
C PRO A 203 -13.50 10.63 -13.52
N LEU A 204 -14.69 11.19 -13.41
CA LEU A 204 -15.85 10.61 -12.72
C LEU A 204 -17.14 11.08 -13.38
N ARG A 205 -18.23 10.34 -13.17
CA ARG A 205 -19.55 10.69 -13.70
C ARG A 205 -20.49 11.07 -12.58
N LEU A 206 -20.94 12.32 -12.59
CA LEU A 206 -21.92 12.85 -11.66
C LEU A 206 -23.32 12.79 -12.28
N SER A 207 -24.28 12.23 -11.55
CA SER A 207 -25.71 12.31 -11.83
C SER A 207 -26.42 12.98 -10.68
N ILE A 208 -27.19 14.04 -10.95
CA ILE A 208 -27.98 14.75 -9.94
C ILE A 208 -29.44 14.46 -10.18
N ILE A 209 -30.16 14.06 -9.15
CA ILE A 209 -31.59 13.77 -9.19
C ILE A 209 -32.31 14.35 -7.97
N ASP A 210 -33.59 14.56 -8.08
CA ASP A 210 -34.46 14.95 -6.98
C ASP A 210 -34.91 13.75 -6.13
N ASN A 211 -35.60 14.01 -5.02
CA ASN A 211 -36.09 12.98 -4.10
C ASN A 211 -37.10 12.03 -4.75
N ASP A 212 -37.98 12.52 -5.63
CA ASP A 212 -39.01 11.72 -6.28
C ASP A 212 -38.36 10.70 -7.26
N SER A 213 -37.39 11.17 -8.03
CA SER A 213 -36.58 10.32 -8.91
C SER A 213 -35.78 9.29 -8.11
N PHE A 214 -35.25 9.66 -6.93
CA PHE A 214 -34.54 8.76 -6.05
C PHE A 214 -35.43 7.62 -5.52
N LEU A 215 -36.66 7.92 -5.15
CA LEU A 215 -37.61 6.94 -4.66
C LEU A 215 -38.19 6.05 -5.78
N SER A 216 -37.97 6.41 -7.06
CA SER A 216 -38.46 5.67 -8.20
C SER A 216 -37.88 4.25 -8.27
N GLU A 217 -38.69 3.28 -8.69
CA GLU A 217 -38.29 1.88 -8.88
C GLU A 217 -37.34 1.69 -10.07
N LYS A 218 -37.24 2.66 -10.99
CA LYS A 218 -36.37 2.59 -12.16
C LYS A 218 -34.90 2.80 -11.81
N LEU A 219 -34.62 3.49 -10.69
CA LEU A 219 -33.28 3.76 -10.24
C LEU A 219 -32.67 2.52 -9.58
N LYS A 220 -31.50 2.12 -10.01
CA LYS A 220 -30.73 0.99 -9.45
C LYS A 220 -29.44 1.49 -8.83
N LEU A 221 -29.33 1.49 -7.50
CA LEU A 221 -28.14 1.96 -6.79
C LEU A 221 -26.88 1.17 -7.15
N LYS A 222 -27.00 -0.09 -7.53
CA LYS A 222 -25.87 -0.94 -7.99
C LYS A 222 -25.15 -0.42 -9.23
N ASP A 223 -25.76 0.52 -9.98
CA ASP A 223 -25.15 1.13 -11.16
C ASP A 223 -24.23 2.30 -10.78
N TYR A 224 -24.12 2.63 -9.49
CA TYR A 224 -23.28 3.69 -8.93
C TYR A 224 -22.23 3.15 -7.96
N ASP A 225 -21.20 3.92 -7.73
CA ASP A 225 -20.12 3.62 -6.77
C ASP A 225 -20.29 4.41 -5.47
N LEU A 226 -20.88 5.61 -5.57
CA LEU A 226 -21.13 6.51 -4.46
C LEU A 226 -22.53 7.10 -4.54
N LEU A 227 -23.28 7.02 -3.44
CA LEU A 227 -24.53 7.73 -3.19
C LEU A 227 -24.28 8.89 -2.23
N ILE A 228 -24.64 10.11 -2.65
CA ILE A 228 -24.65 11.30 -1.78
C ILE A 228 -26.11 11.74 -1.61
N MET A 229 -26.56 11.80 -0.38
CA MET A 229 -27.92 12.23 -0.02
C MET A 229 -27.82 13.57 0.72
N SER A 230 -28.37 14.63 0.14
CA SER A 230 -28.33 15.98 0.70
C SER A 230 -29.72 16.42 1.09
N ASN A 231 -29.98 16.56 2.40
CA ASN A 231 -31.28 16.96 2.99
C ASN A 231 -32.49 16.12 2.50
N VAL A 232 -32.29 14.83 2.27
CA VAL A 232 -33.35 13.91 1.80
C VAL A 232 -34.31 13.61 2.91
N GLY A 233 -35.56 14.02 2.77
CA GLY A 233 -36.57 13.95 3.85
C GLY A 233 -37.09 12.54 4.10
N ASP A 234 -37.52 11.86 3.05
CA ASP A 234 -38.18 10.57 3.12
C ASP A 234 -37.35 9.44 2.53
N ILE A 235 -37.38 8.31 3.23
CA ILE A 235 -36.76 7.06 2.77
C ILE A 235 -37.80 5.96 2.91
N SER A 236 -38.15 5.31 1.80
CA SER A 236 -39.02 4.14 1.85
C SER A 236 -38.31 2.92 2.40
N THR A 237 -39.05 1.97 2.98
CA THR A 237 -38.46 0.68 3.43
C THR A 237 -37.70 -0.03 2.33
N LYS A 238 -38.21 -0.01 1.08
CA LYS A 238 -37.52 -0.58 -0.08
C LYS A 238 -36.20 0.11 -0.36
N LYS A 239 -36.17 1.46 -0.33
CA LYS A 239 -34.97 2.24 -0.58
C LYS A 239 -33.92 2.07 0.52
N ALA A 240 -34.35 1.97 1.78
CA ALA A 240 -33.47 1.65 2.89
C ALA A 240 -32.78 0.30 2.73
N PHE A 241 -33.52 -0.72 2.29
CA PHE A 241 -32.97 -2.04 1.98
C PHE A 241 -31.99 -1.97 0.80
N GLU A 242 -32.32 -1.23 -0.28
CA GLU A 242 -31.40 -1.02 -1.42
C GLU A 242 -30.11 -0.33 -0.99
N ILE A 243 -30.15 0.65 -0.08
CA ILE A 243 -28.97 1.33 0.49
C ILE A 243 -28.13 0.33 1.30
N GLU A 244 -28.78 -0.51 2.13
CA GLU A 244 -28.07 -1.53 2.92
C GLU A 244 -27.36 -2.54 2.01
N GLU A 245 -28.01 -3.06 0.98
CA GLU A 245 -27.42 -3.97 -0.01
C GLU A 245 -26.31 -3.29 -0.83
N PHE A 246 -26.49 -2.02 -1.18
CA PHE A 246 -25.49 -1.23 -1.87
C PHE A 246 -24.19 -1.10 -1.02
N LEU A 247 -24.32 -0.81 0.26
CA LEU A 247 -23.21 -0.75 1.20
C LEU A 247 -22.55 -2.11 1.38
N ARG A 248 -23.31 -3.20 1.54
CA ARG A 248 -22.78 -4.57 1.66
C ARG A 248 -22.02 -4.99 0.41
N GLY A 249 -22.55 -4.63 -0.77
CA GLY A 249 -21.90 -4.87 -2.07
C GLY A 249 -20.63 -4.06 -2.28
N GLY A 250 -20.42 -3.08 -1.39
CA GLY A 250 -19.23 -2.28 -1.44
C GLY A 250 -19.42 -0.87 -1.96
N GLY A 251 -20.62 -0.37 -2.24
CA GLY A 251 -20.91 1.03 -2.48
C GLY A 251 -20.60 1.92 -1.27
N ALA A 252 -20.45 3.20 -1.46
CA ALA A 252 -20.33 4.15 -0.38
C ALA A 252 -21.53 5.08 -0.33
N THR A 253 -21.88 5.54 0.87
CA THR A 253 -22.99 6.51 1.06
C THR A 253 -22.51 7.65 1.92
N VAL A 254 -22.81 8.88 1.48
CA VAL A 254 -22.57 10.12 2.22
C VAL A 254 -23.92 10.79 2.46
N ILE A 255 -24.24 11.08 3.70
CA ILE A 255 -25.52 11.72 4.09
C ILE A 255 -25.22 13.06 4.73
N PHE A 256 -25.75 14.12 4.16
CA PHE A 256 -25.83 15.44 4.75
C PHE A 256 -27.24 15.63 5.32
N LEU A 257 -27.33 15.87 6.63
CA LEU A 257 -28.58 16.13 7.29
C LEU A 257 -29.03 17.58 7.05
N GLY A 258 -30.35 17.84 7.17
CA GLY A 258 -30.93 19.15 7.00
C GLY A 258 -32.34 19.22 7.55
N ASP A 259 -33.05 20.33 7.34
CA ASP A 259 -34.35 20.63 7.95
C ASP A 259 -35.50 19.73 7.45
N ARG A 260 -35.31 19.07 6.27
CA ARG A 260 -36.29 18.11 5.76
C ARG A 260 -36.12 16.70 6.32
N VAL A 261 -34.94 16.40 6.89
CA VAL A 261 -34.63 15.04 7.38
C VAL A 261 -35.50 14.71 8.59
N ARG A 262 -36.20 13.59 8.49
CA ARG A 262 -36.95 13.01 9.58
C ARG A 262 -36.06 12.03 10.35
N ASN A 263 -35.49 12.51 11.45
CA ASN A 263 -34.56 11.73 12.28
C ASN A 263 -35.17 10.43 12.82
N ASP A 264 -36.46 10.46 13.23
CA ASP A 264 -37.22 9.29 13.66
C ASP A 264 -37.27 8.20 12.57
N LEU A 265 -37.53 8.60 11.33
CA LEU A 265 -37.59 7.70 10.19
C LEU A 265 -36.22 7.12 9.85
N TYR A 266 -35.18 7.95 9.79
CA TYR A 266 -33.80 7.52 9.51
C TYR A 266 -33.30 6.51 10.54
N ASN A 267 -33.52 6.80 11.85
CA ASN A 267 -33.12 5.93 12.94
C ASN A 267 -33.79 4.55 12.88
N VAL A 268 -35.02 4.46 12.35
CA VAL A 268 -35.72 3.19 12.19
C VAL A 268 -35.27 2.48 10.90
N MET A 269 -35.31 3.18 9.77
CA MET A 269 -35.11 2.58 8.46
C MET A 269 -33.63 2.19 8.17
N LEU A 270 -32.69 3.00 8.64
CA LEU A 270 -31.25 2.79 8.40
C LEU A 270 -30.49 2.34 9.66
N ARG A 271 -31.17 1.90 10.72
CA ARG A 271 -30.57 1.53 12.03
C ARG A 271 -29.38 0.56 11.91
N ASN A 272 -29.41 -0.33 10.92
CA ASN A 272 -28.36 -1.34 10.75
C ASN A 272 -27.06 -0.76 10.18
N VAL A 273 -27.14 0.38 9.48
CA VAL A 273 -26.02 0.95 8.72
C VAL A 273 -25.59 2.33 9.22
N LEU A 274 -26.47 3.12 9.84
CA LEU A 274 -26.11 4.45 10.36
C LEU A 274 -24.89 4.40 11.29
N PRO A 275 -23.96 5.36 11.16
CA PRO A 275 -22.83 5.48 12.07
C PRO A 275 -23.22 6.09 13.43
N ALA A 276 -24.33 6.82 13.48
CA ALA A 276 -24.86 7.42 14.71
C ALA A 276 -26.39 7.47 14.71
N GLU A 277 -27.01 7.38 15.88
CA GLU A 277 -28.41 7.75 16.05
C GLU A 277 -28.54 9.28 15.95
N ILE A 278 -29.54 9.73 15.20
CA ILE A 278 -29.80 11.14 14.92
C ILE A 278 -30.73 11.69 15.97
N GLY A 279 -30.24 12.58 16.82
CA GLY A 279 -30.98 13.22 17.89
C GLY A 279 -31.72 14.48 17.44
N ALA A 280 -31.89 15.44 18.36
CA ALA A 280 -32.50 16.73 18.08
C ALA A 280 -31.55 17.73 17.41
N ILE A 281 -32.10 18.79 16.82
CA ILE A 281 -31.33 19.90 16.29
C ILE A 281 -30.92 20.83 17.45
N SER A 282 -29.61 21.07 17.54
CA SER A 282 -29.01 22.05 18.45
C SER A 282 -28.60 23.31 17.67
N GLN A 283 -28.85 24.48 18.23
CA GLN A 283 -28.42 25.78 17.67
C GLN A 283 -27.36 26.40 18.56
N GLY A 284 -26.37 27.07 17.96
CA GLY A 284 -25.29 27.73 18.68
C GLY A 284 -24.17 28.16 17.72
N ASP A 285 -23.14 28.76 18.28
CA ASP A 285 -21.95 29.14 17.55
C ASP A 285 -20.89 28.04 17.74
N TYR A 286 -20.82 27.16 16.77
CA TYR A 286 -19.88 26.04 16.76
C TYR A 286 -18.76 26.30 15.75
N PHE A 287 -17.55 25.82 16.05
CA PHE A 287 -16.43 25.72 15.14
C PHE A 287 -16.05 24.25 14.95
N LEU A 288 -15.44 23.91 13.84
CA LEU A 288 -15.04 22.52 13.58
C LEU A 288 -13.63 22.23 14.08
N ASN A 289 -13.45 21.03 14.62
CA ASN A 289 -12.17 20.46 14.98
C ASN A 289 -12.02 19.11 14.30
N ALA A 290 -10.89 18.87 13.64
CA ALA A 290 -10.55 17.56 13.14
C ALA A 290 -10.02 16.69 14.29
N ASN A 291 -10.37 15.41 14.29
CA ASN A 291 -9.81 14.45 15.23
C ASN A 291 -8.35 14.12 14.81
N GLU A 292 -7.40 14.13 15.76
CA GLU A 292 -5.98 13.89 15.55
C GLU A 292 -5.66 12.55 14.86
N LEU A 293 -6.54 11.56 14.99
CA LEU A 293 -6.41 10.25 14.35
C LEU A 293 -6.69 10.24 12.84
N ASN A 294 -7.17 11.31 12.24
CA ASN A 294 -7.74 11.30 10.87
C ASN A 294 -6.81 11.78 9.77
N GLN A 295 -5.50 11.78 9.95
CA GLN A 295 -4.49 12.04 8.90
C GLN A 295 -4.76 13.32 8.04
N PHE A 296 -5.39 14.35 8.58
CA PHE A 296 -5.41 15.66 7.97
C PHE A 296 -4.08 16.37 8.23
N THR A 297 -3.63 17.19 7.28
CA THR A 297 -2.45 18.01 7.52
C THR A 297 -2.73 19.06 8.59
N ASP A 298 -1.71 19.52 9.32
CA ASP A 298 -1.85 20.56 10.35
C ASP A 298 -2.49 21.83 9.76
N GLU A 299 -2.16 22.18 8.52
CA GLU A 299 -2.75 23.30 7.79
C GLU A 299 -4.26 23.13 7.57
N MET A 300 -4.74 21.92 7.26
CA MET A 300 -6.17 21.65 7.15
C MET A 300 -6.87 21.74 8.51
N ASN A 301 -6.23 21.24 9.56
CA ASN A 301 -6.77 21.30 10.93
C ASN A 301 -7.00 22.75 11.38
N GLU A 302 -6.08 23.67 11.09
CA GLU A 302 -6.25 25.09 11.38
C GLU A 302 -7.41 25.72 10.58
N LYS A 303 -7.55 25.34 9.32
CA LYS A 303 -8.65 25.85 8.46
C LYS A 303 -10.02 25.36 8.92
N PHE A 304 -10.15 24.17 9.50
CA PHE A 304 -11.42 23.70 10.06
C PHE A 304 -11.90 24.59 11.21
N ARG A 305 -11.01 25.16 12.02
CA ARG A 305 -11.37 26.08 13.11
C ARG A 305 -12.00 27.40 12.64
N GLN A 306 -11.91 27.68 11.33
CA GLN A 306 -12.55 28.86 10.72
C GLN A 306 -13.96 28.55 10.18
N VAL A 307 -14.36 27.28 10.21
CA VAL A 307 -15.70 26.86 9.79
C VAL A 307 -16.68 27.11 10.91
N GLU A 308 -17.60 28.02 10.66
CA GLU A 308 -18.70 28.36 11.58
C GLU A 308 -19.93 27.52 11.25
N VAL A 309 -20.52 26.90 12.28
CA VAL A 309 -21.72 26.10 12.16
C VAL A 309 -22.76 26.64 13.17
N LYS A 310 -23.95 26.97 12.68
CA LYS A 310 -25.04 27.57 13.48
C LYS A 310 -26.05 26.54 13.95
N LYS A 311 -26.22 25.43 13.24
CA LYS A 311 -27.14 24.35 13.57
C LYS A 311 -26.50 23.00 13.31
N VAL A 312 -26.72 22.06 14.19
CA VAL A 312 -26.26 20.65 14.04
C VAL A 312 -27.33 19.71 14.60
N PHE A 313 -27.45 18.54 14.04
CA PHE A 313 -28.09 17.43 14.72
C PHE A 313 -27.17 16.89 15.82
N ASP A 314 -27.71 16.57 16.98
CA ASP A 314 -26.96 15.82 17.99
C ASP A 314 -26.82 14.38 17.54
N LEU A 315 -25.59 13.97 17.26
CA LEU A 315 -25.29 12.60 16.82
C LEU A 315 -24.81 11.76 18.01
N HIS A 316 -25.38 10.56 18.16
CA HIS A 316 -25.00 9.58 19.17
C HIS A 316 -24.33 8.38 18.50
N PRO A 317 -22.98 8.35 18.44
CA PRO A 317 -22.23 7.32 17.70
C PRO A 317 -22.54 5.91 18.21
N VAL A 318 -22.75 4.95 17.27
CA VAL A 318 -22.92 3.54 17.59
C VAL A 318 -21.56 2.83 17.67
N LYS A 319 -21.56 1.55 18.10
CA LYS A 319 -20.31 0.77 18.16
C LYS A 319 -19.59 0.71 16.82
N LYS A 320 -18.25 0.82 16.83
CA LYS A 320 -17.36 0.81 15.65
C LYS A 320 -17.53 2.03 14.73
N THR A 321 -18.00 3.15 15.24
CA THR A 321 -18.06 4.43 14.53
C THR A 321 -16.76 5.20 14.74
N ASN A 322 -16.23 5.74 13.66
CA ASN A 322 -15.14 6.70 13.68
C ASN A 322 -15.70 8.13 13.63
N ILE A 323 -15.26 9.01 14.54
CA ILE A 323 -15.62 10.42 14.53
C ILE A 323 -14.50 11.15 13.78
N ILE A 324 -14.80 11.70 12.60
CA ILE A 324 -13.82 12.38 11.73
C ILE A 324 -13.71 13.87 12.12
N LEU A 325 -14.85 14.54 12.26
CA LEU A 325 -14.93 15.94 12.69
C LEU A 325 -15.85 16.07 13.90
N SER A 326 -15.50 16.97 14.80
CA SER A 326 -16.31 17.37 15.94
C SER A 326 -16.47 18.88 15.97
N THR A 327 -17.49 19.35 16.67
CA THR A 327 -17.63 20.78 17.00
C THR A 327 -16.69 21.17 18.14
N SER A 328 -16.54 22.47 18.39
CA SER A 328 -15.80 23.04 19.52
C SER A 328 -16.31 22.58 20.90
N TYR A 329 -17.53 22.05 20.97
CA TYR A 329 -18.12 21.45 22.18
C TYR A 329 -18.08 19.91 22.17
N ASN A 330 -17.18 19.31 21.37
CA ASN A 330 -17.00 17.86 21.24
C ASN A 330 -18.23 17.10 20.74
N LYS A 331 -19.20 17.77 20.10
CA LYS A 331 -20.31 17.07 19.45
C LYS A 331 -19.84 16.51 18.12
N PRO A 332 -20.11 15.22 17.80
CA PRO A 332 -19.76 14.66 16.51
C PRO A 332 -20.42 15.44 15.36
N TYR A 333 -19.63 15.88 14.39
CA TYR A 333 -20.11 16.60 13.20
C TYR A 333 -20.07 15.73 11.95
N LEU A 334 -19.00 14.95 11.79
CA LEU A 334 -18.89 13.94 10.74
C LEU A 334 -18.50 12.62 11.38
N THR A 335 -19.31 11.61 11.12
CA THR A 335 -19.11 10.24 11.58
C THR A 335 -19.01 9.28 10.40
N GLN A 336 -18.20 8.22 10.55
CA GLN A 336 -18.02 7.18 9.57
C GLN A 336 -18.19 5.80 10.20
N ARG A 337 -18.82 4.90 9.46
CA ARG A 337 -18.89 3.47 9.82
C ARG A 337 -18.62 2.61 8.59
N LYS A 338 -17.80 1.56 8.77
CA LYS A 338 -17.64 0.51 7.77
C LYS A 338 -18.80 -0.48 7.90
N VAL A 339 -19.51 -0.74 6.81
CA VAL A 339 -20.60 -1.71 6.71
C VAL A 339 -20.19 -2.78 5.71
N GLU A 340 -19.71 -3.92 6.21
CA GLU A 340 -19.08 -4.98 5.41
C GLU A 340 -17.99 -4.45 4.47
N LYS A 341 -18.29 -4.37 3.16
CA LYS A 341 -17.34 -3.86 2.16
C LYS A 341 -17.47 -2.36 1.90
N GLY A 342 -18.59 -1.73 2.34
CA GLY A 342 -18.92 -0.34 2.11
C GLY A 342 -18.62 0.59 3.27
N ASN A 343 -18.71 1.89 3.00
CA ASN A 343 -18.55 2.94 3.98
C ASN A 343 -19.77 3.85 3.97
N ILE A 344 -20.22 4.26 5.14
CA ILE A 344 -21.24 5.29 5.28
C ILE A 344 -20.71 6.44 6.12
N PHE A 345 -20.92 7.65 5.62
CA PHE A 345 -20.56 8.92 6.25
C PHE A 345 -21.83 9.69 6.57
N LEU A 346 -21.89 10.27 7.76
CA LEU A 346 -23.03 11.05 8.21
C LEU A 346 -22.57 12.41 8.73
N PHE A 347 -23.00 13.47 8.06
CA PHE A 347 -22.79 14.87 8.45
C PHE A 347 -23.97 15.36 9.28
N ALA A 348 -23.69 16.05 10.38
CA ALA A 348 -24.69 16.60 11.29
C ALA A 348 -25.37 17.89 10.78
N ALA A 349 -25.00 18.39 9.62
CA ALA A 349 -25.50 19.65 9.05
C ALA A 349 -25.67 19.56 7.52
N THR A 350 -26.22 20.63 6.95
CA THR A 350 -26.49 20.77 5.52
C THR A 350 -25.21 20.88 4.69
N ALA A 351 -25.31 20.52 3.41
CA ALA A 351 -24.23 20.67 2.43
C ALA A 351 -24.20 22.07 1.77
N ASP A 352 -25.17 22.90 2.08
CA ASP A 352 -25.30 24.30 1.66
C ASP A 352 -24.86 25.29 2.77
N THR A 353 -25.14 26.56 2.57
CA THR A 353 -24.80 27.62 3.55
C THR A 353 -25.90 27.93 4.54
N ALA A 354 -27.01 27.17 4.58
CA ALA A 354 -28.16 27.46 5.46
C ALA A 354 -27.81 27.24 6.95
N TRP A 355 -26.99 26.24 7.26
CA TRP A 355 -26.64 25.89 8.65
C TRP A 355 -25.19 26.22 9.01
N ASN A 356 -24.32 26.41 8.01
CA ASN A 356 -22.88 26.57 8.20
C ASN A 356 -22.24 27.34 7.03
N ASN A 357 -21.02 27.84 7.21
CA ASN A 357 -20.24 28.47 6.12
C ASN A 357 -19.25 27.51 5.46
N PHE A 358 -19.25 26.22 5.81
CA PHE A 358 -18.28 25.24 5.34
C PHE A 358 -18.14 25.20 3.81
N PRO A 359 -19.25 25.20 3.02
CA PRO A 359 -19.18 25.11 1.57
C PRO A 359 -18.43 26.25 0.88
N ILE A 360 -18.33 27.40 1.53
CA ILE A 360 -17.64 28.60 0.98
C ILE A 360 -16.24 28.82 1.59
N THR A 361 -15.74 27.88 2.38
CA THR A 361 -14.40 27.95 2.96
C THR A 361 -13.36 27.27 2.10
N PRO A 362 -12.07 27.69 2.14
CA PRO A 362 -11.01 27.08 1.36
C PRO A 362 -10.76 25.59 1.67
N VAL A 363 -11.24 25.10 2.82
CA VAL A 363 -11.05 23.70 3.21
C VAL A 363 -12.10 22.76 2.59
N PHE A 364 -13.19 23.29 2.05
CA PHE A 364 -14.30 22.49 1.52
C PHE A 364 -13.87 21.58 0.35
N LEU A 365 -13.30 22.15 -0.70
CA LEU A 365 -12.89 21.38 -1.88
C LEU A 365 -11.86 20.27 -1.56
N PRO A 366 -10.75 20.53 -0.84
CA PRO A 366 -9.83 19.48 -0.41
C PRO A 366 -10.49 18.40 0.45
N PHE A 367 -11.44 18.83 1.29
CA PHE A 367 -12.17 17.90 2.14
C PHE A 367 -13.14 16.99 1.37
N ILE A 368 -13.90 17.55 0.42
CA ILE A 368 -14.77 16.74 -0.46
C ILE A 368 -13.92 15.76 -1.27
N LYS A 369 -12.77 16.22 -1.82
CA LYS A 369 -11.85 15.32 -2.50
C LYS A 369 -11.42 14.15 -1.60
N ARG A 370 -11.03 14.44 -0.35
CA ARG A 370 -10.65 13.39 0.61
C ARG A 370 -11.80 12.44 0.92
N THR A 371 -13.02 12.96 1.05
CA THR A 371 -14.23 12.15 1.27
C THR A 371 -14.50 11.25 0.07
N LEU A 372 -14.34 11.75 -1.15
CA LEU A 372 -14.43 10.95 -2.38
C LEU A 372 -13.35 9.88 -2.41
N ASP A 373 -12.10 10.22 -2.11
CA ASP A 373 -11.00 9.25 -2.06
C ASP A 373 -11.30 8.11 -1.07
N LEU A 374 -11.77 8.43 0.15
CA LEU A 374 -12.14 7.44 1.16
C LEU A 374 -13.38 6.60 0.77
N SER A 375 -14.31 7.19 0.02
CA SER A 375 -15.54 6.54 -0.42
C SER A 375 -15.31 5.64 -1.63
N LEU A 376 -14.45 6.09 -2.57
CA LEU A 376 -14.19 5.43 -3.83
C LEU A 376 -12.93 4.53 -3.79
N SER A 377 -12.24 4.44 -2.66
CA SER A 377 -11.01 3.65 -2.47
C SER A 377 -11.17 2.14 -2.68
N LYS A 378 -12.29 1.71 -3.24
CA LYS A 378 -12.54 0.34 -3.70
C LYS A 378 -12.06 0.01 -5.10
N GLN A 379 -11.66 1.01 -5.85
CA GLN A 379 -10.95 0.66 -7.06
C GLN A 379 -9.71 -0.11 -6.64
N PRO A 380 -9.46 -1.29 -7.18
CA PRO A 380 -8.17 -1.92 -7.03
C PRO A 380 -7.16 -0.95 -7.64
N GLY A 381 -6.76 0.03 -6.82
CA GLY A 381 -5.61 0.86 -7.11
C GLY A 381 -4.47 -0.09 -7.40
N ILE A 382 -3.44 0.39 -8.05
CA ILE A 382 -2.22 -0.34 -8.31
C ILE A 382 -1.92 -1.23 -7.10
N ARG A 383 -2.24 -2.53 -7.20
CA ARG A 383 -2.00 -3.51 -6.14
C ARG A 383 -0.53 -3.90 -6.22
N GLN A 384 0.33 -2.99 -5.75
CA GLN A 384 1.76 -3.21 -5.65
C GLN A 384 2.13 -3.40 -4.18
N LEU A 385 2.72 -4.52 -3.89
CA LEU A 385 3.24 -4.89 -2.59
C LEU A 385 4.76 -4.99 -2.65
N LEU A 386 5.38 -4.89 -1.49
CA LEU A 386 6.78 -5.25 -1.34
C LEU A 386 6.90 -6.70 -0.85
N VAL A 387 8.01 -7.34 -1.16
CA VAL A 387 8.31 -8.70 -0.69
C VAL A 387 8.23 -8.73 0.84
N GLY A 388 7.47 -9.70 1.37
CA GLY A 388 7.24 -9.87 2.81
C GLY A 388 6.03 -9.10 3.35
N GLU A 389 5.40 -8.22 2.58
CA GLU A 389 4.15 -7.60 3.00
C GLU A 389 2.98 -8.57 2.88
N SER A 390 2.03 -8.47 3.80
CA SER A 390 0.80 -9.23 3.75
C SER A 390 -0.31 -8.44 3.05
N VAL A 391 -1.21 -9.16 2.39
CA VAL A 391 -2.39 -8.59 1.73
C VAL A 391 -3.65 -9.30 2.17
N GLU A 392 -4.69 -8.54 2.45
CA GLU A 392 -6.02 -9.09 2.66
C GLU A 392 -6.66 -9.41 1.31
N ILE A 393 -7.02 -10.68 1.11
CA ILE A 393 -7.60 -11.17 -0.13
C ILE A 393 -9.09 -10.84 -0.17
N ASP A 394 -9.53 -10.22 -1.27
CA ASP A 394 -10.93 -9.95 -1.53
C ASP A 394 -11.62 -11.19 -2.08
N PHE A 395 -12.67 -11.63 -1.39
CA PHE A 395 -13.49 -12.77 -1.80
C PHE A 395 -14.83 -12.27 -2.42
N PRO A 396 -15.22 -12.73 -3.61
CA PRO A 396 -16.59 -12.56 -4.09
C PRO A 396 -17.61 -13.17 -3.12
N ASN A 397 -18.84 -12.64 -3.08
CA ASN A 397 -19.82 -12.97 -2.02
C ASN A 397 -20.16 -14.47 -1.88
N SER A 398 -19.97 -15.26 -2.92
CA SER A 398 -20.31 -16.71 -2.96
C SER A 398 -19.13 -17.65 -2.78
N ILE A 399 -17.91 -17.13 -2.55
CA ILE A 399 -16.68 -17.92 -2.58
C ILE A 399 -16.02 -17.92 -1.20
N ASP A 400 -15.78 -19.09 -0.62
CA ASP A 400 -15.11 -19.27 0.68
C ASP A 400 -13.65 -19.69 0.56
N GLU A 401 -13.21 -20.19 -0.61
CA GLU A 401 -11.83 -20.58 -0.89
C GLU A 401 -11.39 -20.01 -2.24
N VAL A 402 -10.18 -19.43 -2.27
CA VAL A 402 -9.50 -19.05 -3.50
C VAL A 402 -8.10 -19.66 -3.53
N LYS A 403 -7.54 -19.82 -4.73
CA LYS A 403 -6.16 -20.24 -4.96
C LYS A 403 -5.33 -19.05 -5.41
N ILE A 404 -4.16 -18.86 -4.81
CA ILE A 404 -3.21 -17.84 -5.24
C ILE A 404 -2.06 -18.55 -5.95
N ARG A 405 -1.93 -18.29 -7.24
CA ARG A 405 -0.79 -18.76 -8.02
C ARG A 405 0.36 -17.77 -7.89
N THR A 406 1.47 -18.25 -7.37
CA THR A 406 2.71 -17.45 -7.19
C THR A 406 3.48 -17.32 -8.52
N PRO A 407 4.46 -16.40 -8.62
CA PRO A 407 5.34 -16.29 -9.79
C PRO A 407 6.15 -17.57 -10.10
N SER A 408 6.43 -18.41 -9.08
CA SER A 408 7.07 -19.71 -9.26
C SER A 408 6.13 -20.81 -9.77
N GLY A 409 4.82 -20.51 -9.88
CA GLY A 409 3.80 -21.47 -10.31
C GLY A 409 3.17 -22.30 -9.19
N GLU A 410 3.57 -22.10 -7.94
CA GLU A 410 2.96 -22.72 -6.77
C GLU A 410 1.54 -22.19 -6.56
N GLU A 411 0.60 -23.03 -6.17
CA GLU A 411 -0.77 -22.64 -5.83
C GLU A 411 -1.02 -22.81 -4.34
N ILE A 412 -1.38 -21.73 -3.69
CA ILE A 412 -1.63 -21.67 -2.23
C ILE A 412 -3.11 -21.34 -2.01
N LYS A 413 -3.77 -22.16 -1.20
CA LYS A 413 -5.17 -21.95 -0.81
C LYS A 413 -5.30 -20.89 0.28
N VAL A 414 -6.25 -19.99 0.11
CA VAL A 414 -6.63 -18.97 1.10
C VAL A 414 -8.14 -19.07 1.34
N PHE A 415 -8.52 -19.00 2.60
CA PHE A 415 -9.91 -19.13 3.03
C PHE A 415 -10.46 -17.79 3.52
N ARG A 416 -11.74 -17.53 3.27
CA ARG A 416 -12.44 -16.32 3.73
C ARG A 416 -12.36 -16.12 5.24
N ALA A 417 -12.34 -17.20 6.03
CA ALA A 417 -12.19 -17.13 7.49
C ALA A 417 -10.84 -16.55 7.94
N ASN A 418 -9.80 -16.68 7.10
CA ASN A 418 -8.49 -16.07 7.31
C ASN A 418 -7.98 -15.48 5.98
N PRO A 419 -8.44 -14.27 5.61
CA PRO A 419 -8.19 -13.70 4.29
C PRO A 419 -6.77 -13.14 4.11
N ASN A 420 -5.95 -13.11 5.17
CA ASN A 420 -4.60 -12.58 5.11
C ASN A 420 -3.64 -13.54 4.42
N PHE A 421 -3.05 -13.10 3.31
CA PHE A 421 -2.00 -13.79 2.59
C PHE A 421 -0.65 -13.10 2.82
N SER A 422 0.29 -13.80 3.45
CA SER A 422 1.64 -13.31 3.79
C SER A 422 2.77 -14.01 3.01
N HIS A 423 2.42 -14.91 2.07
CA HIS A 423 3.43 -15.68 1.32
C HIS A 423 3.90 -14.93 0.05
N THR A 424 4.21 -13.64 0.22
CA THR A 424 4.70 -12.72 -0.83
C THR A 424 6.24 -12.74 -0.89
N LEU A 425 6.84 -13.92 -1.02
CA LEU A 425 8.28 -14.12 -0.83
C LEU A 425 9.12 -13.86 -2.10
N ILE A 426 8.48 -13.83 -3.27
CA ILE A 426 9.16 -13.74 -4.57
C ILE A 426 8.57 -12.55 -5.34
N PRO A 427 9.39 -11.67 -5.94
CA PRO A 427 8.87 -10.59 -6.78
C PRO A 427 8.23 -11.17 -8.06
N GLY A 428 7.11 -10.56 -8.48
CA GLY A 428 6.37 -11.00 -9.65
C GLY A 428 4.88 -10.71 -9.57
N ILE A 429 4.14 -11.27 -10.51
CA ILE A 429 2.67 -11.21 -10.54
C ILE A 429 2.09 -12.43 -9.84
N TYR A 430 1.19 -12.18 -8.91
CA TYR A 430 0.40 -13.17 -8.20
C TYR A 430 -1.02 -13.15 -8.74
N ALA A 431 -1.57 -14.31 -9.09
CA ALA A 431 -2.92 -14.43 -9.63
C ALA A 431 -3.86 -15.08 -8.60
N VAL A 432 -4.91 -14.36 -8.23
CA VAL A 432 -6.00 -14.89 -7.39
C VAL A 432 -7.04 -15.54 -8.27
N LYS A 433 -7.37 -16.79 -8.02
CA LYS A 433 -8.26 -17.62 -8.85
C LYS A 433 -9.33 -18.30 -8.02
N GLU A 434 -10.50 -18.47 -8.63
CA GLU A 434 -11.51 -19.43 -8.23
C GLU A 434 -11.42 -20.60 -9.22
N ASP A 435 -10.99 -21.75 -8.75
CA ASP A 435 -10.61 -22.89 -9.62
C ASP A 435 -9.64 -22.45 -10.74
N ASP A 436 -10.03 -22.52 -12.01
CA ASP A 436 -9.22 -22.07 -13.15
C ASP A 436 -9.54 -20.65 -13.63
N LYS A 437 -10.56 -20.01 -13.04
CA LYS A 437 -10.95 -18.65 -13.41
C LYS A 437 -10.13 -17.61 -12.64
N ALA A 438 -9.41 -16.75 -13.36
CA ALA A 438 -8.76 -15.60 -12.76
C ALA A 438 -9.81 -14.61 -12.22
N LEU A 439 -9.66 -14.20 -10.96
CA LEU A 439 -10.47 -13.15 -10.32
C LEU A 439 -9.78 -11.80 -10.45
N TYR A 440 -8.53 -11.73 -10.06
CA TYR A 440 -7.68 -10.54 -10.17
C TYR A 440 -6.21 -10.90 -9.90
N ASN A 441 -5.32 -9.96 -10.20
CA ASN A 441 -3.90 -10.09 -9.93
C ASN A 441 -3.41 -8.99 -8.96
N PHE A 442 -2.23 -9.22 -8.37
CA PHE A 442 -1.45 -8.20 -7.67
C PHE A 442 0.04 -8.41 -7.93
N SER A 443 0.82 -7.34 -7.85
CA SER A 443 2.26 -7.40 -8.05
C SER A 443 3.01 -7.30 -6.74
N VAL A 444 4.12 -8.03 -6.66
CA VAL A 444 5.07 -7.96 -5.55
C VAL A 444 6.42 -7.54 -6.11
N ASN A 445 7.04 -6.55 -5.49
CA ASN A 445 8.34 -6.01 -5.90
C ASN A 445 9.31 -5.99 -4.72
N ILE A 446 10.59 -5.92 -5.00
CA ILE A 446 11.58 -5.72 -3.95
C ILE A 446 11.49 -4.31 -3.37
N ASP A 447 11.93 -4.16 -2.13
CA ASP A 447 12.05 -2.85 -1.50
C ASP A 447 13.16 -2.04 -2.19
N PRO A 448 12.87 -0.83 -2.72
CA PRO A 448 13.88 -0.04 -3.44
C PRO A 448 15.06 0.38 -2.55
N ARG A 449 14.92 0.30 -1.22
CA ARG A 449 16.02 0.56 -0.29
C ARG A 449 17.14 -0.44 -0.43
N GLU A 450 16.85 -1.70 -0.82
CA GLU A 450 17.85 -2.75 -1.06
C GLU A 450 18.77 -2.45 -2.26
N SER A 451 18.34 -1.56 -3.16
CA SER A 451 19.13 -1.18 -4.33
C SER A 451 20.27 -0.21 -4.03
N ASN A 452 20.21 0.50 -2.89
CA ASN A 452 21.32 1.35 -2.46
C ASN A 452 22.38 0.53 -1.75
N ILE A 453 23.34 0.02 -2.49
CA ILE A 453 24.46 -0.81 -2.01
C ILE A 453 25.58 0.00 -1.34
N GLU A 454 25.37 1.27 -0.99
CA GLU A 454 26.29 2.07 -0.20
C GLU A 454 26.51 1.42 1.16
N ARG A 455 27.76 1.34 1.62
CA ARG A 455 28.13 0.61 2.85
C ARG A 455 28.39 1.56 4.00
N VAL A 456 28.05 1.12 5.21
CA VAL A 456 28.52 1.76 6.44
C VAL A 456 29.97 1.36 6.74
N SER A 457 30.70 2.21 7.44
CA SER A 457 32.05 1.85 7.88
C SER A 457 31.94 0.80 9.00
N LEU A 458 32.80 -0.22 8.96
CA LEU A 458 32.82 -1.26 10.01
C LEU A 458 33.18 -0.68 11.38
N GLU A 459 33.92 0.42 11.42
CA GLU A 459 34.30 1.16 12.65
C GLU A 459 33.06 1.79 13.33
N SER A 460 32.00 2.10 12.58
CA SER A 460 30.75 2.62 13.14
C SER A 460 29.95 1.54 13.88
N ILE A 461 30.15 0.26 13.54
CA ILE A 461 29.37 -0.86 14.05
C ILE A 461 30.11 -1.59 15.19
N SER A 462 31.43 -1.62 15.19
CA SER A 462 32.24 -2.30 16.21
C SER A 462 32.98 -1.34 17.09
N SER A 463 33.02 -1.61 18.40
CA SER A 463 33.85 -0.88 19.38
C SER A 463 35.28 -1.44 19.49
N ARG A 464 35.58 -2.57 18.82
CA ARG A 464 36.94 -3.11 18.76
C ARG A 464 37.76 -2.31 17.74
N SER A 465 38.69 -1.49 18.21
CA SER A 465 39.74 -0.90 17.36
C SER A 465 40.72 -2.00 16.94
N GLY A 466 40.70 -2.30 15.65
CA GLY A 466 41.53 -3.33 15.06
C GLY A 466 40.69 -4.49 14.55
N ILE A 467 39.93 -4.23 13.50
CA ILE A 467 39.42 -5.27 12.65
C ILE A 467 40.64 -5.76 11.85
N GLU A 468 41.33 -6.78 12.39
CA GLU A 468 42.08 -7.64 11.48
C GLU A 468 41.04 -8.07 10.44
N ARG A 469 41.28 -7.73 9.17
CA ARG A 469 40.57 -8.36 8.06
C ARG A 469 40.69 -9.85 8.30
N GLY A 470 39.65 -10.46 8.87
CA GLY A 470 39.65 -11.84 9.22
C GLY A 470 39.70 -12.60 7.90
N PHE A 471 40.89 -12.90 7.46
CA PHE A 471 41.07 -14.03 6.60
C PHE A 471 40.46 -15.18 7.40
N VAL A 472 39.29 -15.62 7.01
CA VAL A 472 38.85 -16.98 7.37
C VAL A 472 39.98 -17.81 6.80
N LYS A 473 40.93 -18.17 7.65
CA LYS A 473 41.84 -19.27 7.33
C LYS A 473 40.89 -20.43 7.15
N VAL A 474 40.50 -20.68 5.89
CA VAL A 474 39.97 -21.97 5.51
C VAL A 474 41.06 -22.91 5.91
N PHE A 475 40.90 -23.60 7.02
CA PHE A 475 41.77 -24.72 7.35
C PHE A 475 41.54 -25.71 6.24
N LYS A 476 42.37 -25.60 5.19
CA LYS A 476 42.49 -26.61 4.19
C LYS A 476 42.82 -27.86 5.03
N GLU A 477 41.95 -28.84 4.96
CA GLU A 477 42.15 -30.11 5.69
C GLU A 477 43.49 -30.70 5.26
N ILE A 478 44.53 -30.40 6.06
CA ILE A 478 45.94 -30.83 5.75
C ILE A 478 46.10 -32.32 6.05
N TRP A 479 45.15 -32.91 6.82
CA TRP A 479 45.22 -34.34 7.18
C TRP A 479 45.23 -35.28 5.98
N ILE A 480 44.63 -34.89 4.84
CA ILE A 480 44.70 -35.64 3.57
C ILE A 480 46.14 -35.78 3.08
N TYR A 481 46.94 -34.71 3.19
CA TYR A 481 48.36 -34.75 2.80
C TYR A 481 49.18 -35.63 3.76
N PHE A 482 48.84 -35.62 5.04
CA PHE A 482 49.46 -36.55 6.02
C PHE A 482 49.04 -37.98 5.77
N LEU A 483 47.79 -38.24 5.39
CA LEU A 483 47.34 -39.57 5.01
C LEU A 483 48.11 -40.11 3.79
N TRP A 484 48.25 -39.30 2.74
CA TRP A 484 49.02 -39.69 1.57
C TRP A 484 50.50 -39.85 1.91
N GLY A 485 51.07 -39.04 2.79
CA GLY A 485 52.44 -39.15 3.28
C GLY A 485 52.65 -40.46 4.04
N THR A 486 51.74 -40.88 4.91
CA THR A 486 51.82 -42.17 5.61
C THR A 486 51.66 -43.36 4.68
N VAL A 487 50.77 -43.31 3.70
CA VAL A 487 50.58 -44.34 2.69
C VAL A 487 51.88 -44.48 1.85
N ALA A 488 52.49 -43.35 1.44
CA ALA A 488 53.78 -43.40 0.70
C ALA A 488 54.93 -43.98 1.54
N LEU A 489 54.99 -43.70 2.85
CA LEU A 489 55.98 -44.30 3.75
C LEU A 489 55.77 -45.81 3.89
N PHE A 490 54.53 -46.29 4.04
CA PHE A 490 54.21 -47.75 4.11
C PHE A 490 54.58 -48.48 2.82
N ILE A 491 54.33 -47.84 1.66
CA ILE A 491 54.71 -48.39 0.35
C ILE A 491 56.25 -48.46 0.23
N SER A 492 56.95 -47.39 0.64
CA SER A 492 58.42 -47.38 0.61
C SER A 492 59.05 -48.43 1.55
N GLU A 493 58.52 -48.60 2.77
CA GLU A 493 58.92 -49.63 3.72
C GLU A 493 58.70 -51.03 3.13
N SER A 494 57.57 -51.27 2.51
CA SER A 494 57.23 -52.52 1.88
C SER A 494 58.19 -52.85 0.72
N ILE A 495 58.54 -51.84 -0.09
CA ILE A 495 59.54 -51.98 -1.19
C ILE A 495 60.91 -52.28 -0.60
N ILE A 496 61.37 -51.60 0.41
CA ILE A 496 62.65 -51.78 1.08
C ILE A 496 62.72 -53.19 1.65
N ARG A 497 61.69 -53.64 2.38
CA ARG A 497 61.64 -55.03 2.94
C ARG A 497 61.71 -56.06 1.81
N PHE A 498 61.04 -55.85 0.70
CA PHE A 498 61.07 -56.75 -0.44
C PHE A 498 62.46 -56.80 -1.09
N LEU A 499 63.17 -55.68 -1.18
CA LEU A 499 64.51 -55.59 -1.76
C LEU A 499 65.58 -56.20 -0.83
N TYR A 500 65.44 -56.20 0.48
CA TYR A 500 66.38 -56.73 1.46
C TYR A 500 66.06 -58.14 1.94
N SER A 501 64.97 -58.75 1.44
CA SER A 501 64.58 -60.11 1.75
C SER A 501 65.01 -61.11 0.66
N ARG A 502 65.92 -60.69 -0.27
CA ARG A 502 66.60 -61.59 -1.22
C ARG A 502 68.05 -61.76 -0.92
#